data_053be83499767a7065fa5ce6397e1b57
#
_entry.id   053be83499767a7065fa5ce6397e1b57
#
_cell.length_a   1.000
_cell.length_b   1.000
_cell.length_c   1.000
_cell.angle_alpha   90.00
_cell.angle_beta   90.00
_cell.angle_gamma   90.00
#
_symmetry.space_group_name_H-M   'P 1'
#
loop_
_entity.id
_entity.type
_entity.pdbx_description
1 polymer ?
#
loop_
_entity_poly.entity_id
_entity_poly.type
_entity_poly.pdbx_seq_one_letter_code
_entity_poly.pdbx_strand_id
1 'polypeptide(L)'
;MTPARYFLILFAATLFFRYCTCSGEGCDHSCNKPPAIYDDTLQKFPEISDDSLLTLVQHRTFRYFWDYAHPVSGLARERLGSGDIVTSGGSGFGIMAIPVAIERGFITRDEGAARILKILTFLSTKADRFHGAFPHWLNGSTGEVIPFSAFDNGGDIVETALLVQGLLTVRQYFNTSDPVEGAIRDMVDQIWMAVEWDWYTRGENVLYWHWSPDFGWIMDMQVNGWNEALIAYVLAASSPTHSISKKVYDEGWARHGKMKNGRKFYGVRLPLGPDYGGPLFFSQYSFLGLDPRSLSDEYADYWDQNVNQTLINYRYCVRNPMKWPGYGSNVWGLTASDVPGGYAASSPTDDHGVIAPTAALASMPYTPQESMEALRYYYYILGDRAFGDYGFCDAFCLEQEWFAPSYLAIDQGPIIIMIENYRTGLLWDLFMKNVCVLDGLDKLDFDYVK
;
A
#
# COMPACT_ATOMS: atom_id res chain seq x y z
N MET A 1 -28.47 -16.81 -19.86
CA MET A 1 -27.08 -16.93 -19.37
C MET A 1 -26.36 -15.64 -19.72
N THR A 2 -26.37 -14.68 -18.82
CA THR A 2 -25.73 -13.36 -18.97
C THR A 2 -24.39 -13.40 -18.26
N PRO A 3 -23.29 -12.90 -18.84
CA PRO A 3 -22.00 -12.91 -18.16
C PRO A 3 -22.00 -11.89 -17.02
N ALA A 4 -21.56 -12.34 -15.85
CA ALA A 4 -21.37 -11.51 -14.66
C ALA A 4 -20.34 -10.41 -14.96
N ARG A 5 -20.79 -9.16 -14.94
CA ARG A 5 -19.90 -7.99 -14.99
C ARG A 5 -19.23 -7.87 -13.62
N TYR A 6 -17.92 -8.04 -13.60
CA TYR A 6 -17.09 -7.64 -12.47
C TYR A 6 -17.08 -6.12 -12.42
N PHE A 7 -17.87 -5.55 -11.53
CA PHE A 7 -17.76 -4.14 -11.17
C PHE A 7 -16.66 -3.99 -10.13
N LEU A 8 -15.47 -3.58 -10.56
CA LEU A 8 -14.53 -2.87 -9.70
C LEU A 8 -15.17 -1.50 -9.46
N ILE A 9 -15.80 -1.30 -8.30
CA ILE A 9 -16.32 0.02 -7.94
C ILE A 9 -15.16 0.81 -7.32
N LEU A 10 -14.39 1.49 -8.19
CA LEU A 10 -13.62 2.64 -7.77
C LEU A 10 -14.59 3.80 -7.61
N PHE A 11 -14.92 4.16 -6.38
CA PHE A 11 -15.61 5.42 -6.11
C PHE A 11 -14.62 6.57 -6.23
N ALA A 12 -14.65 7.26 -7.37
CA ALA A 12 -14.04 8.57 -7.49
C ALA A 12 -14.82 9.55 -6.59
N ALA A 13 -14.14 10.07 -5.57
CA ALA A 13 -14.64 11.20 -4.80
C ALA A 13 -14.66 12.43 -5.72
N THR A 14 -15.79 12.73 -6.33
CA THR A 14 -16.01 13.96 -7.08
C THR A 14 -16.15 15.12 -6.10
N LEU A 15 -15.04 15.76 -5.79
CA LEU A 15 -15.05 17.09 -5.19
C LEU A 15 -15.60 18.09 -6.22
N PHE A 16 -16.77 18.67 -5.93
CA PHE A 16 -17.36 19.76 -6.71
C PHE A 16 -16.45 21.00 -6.70
N PHE A 17 -15.62 21.16 -7.71
CA PHE A 17 -15.08 22.47 -8.07
C PHE A 17 -16.09 23.21 -8.95
N ARG A 18 -16.51 24.39 -8.52
CA ARG A 18 -17.34 25.31 -9.30
C ARG A 18 -16.63 25.63 -10.61
N TYR A 19 -17.19 25.20 -11.71
CA TYR A 19 -16.80 25.68 -13.04
C TYR A 19 -17.21 27.15 -13.20
N CYS A 20 -16.24 28.01 -13.44
CA CYS A 20 -16.47 29.29 -14.10
C CYS A 20 -16.78 29.01 -15.58
N THR A 21 -18.01 29.22 -16.00
CA THR A 21 -18.41 29.19 -17.40
C THR A 21 -17.88 30.45 -18.09
N CYS A 22 -16.87 30.33 -18.92
CA CYS A 22 -16.59 31.30 -19.96
C CYS A 22 -17.37 30.95 -21.22
N SER A 23 -18.39 31.73 -21.51
CA SER A 23 -19.07 31.77 -22.82
C SER A 23 -18.26 32.69 -23.75
N GLY A 24 -17.67 32.13 -24.81
CA GLY A 24 -16.99 32.90 -25.84
C GLY A 24 -16.53 31.98 -26.97
N GLU A 25 -17.07 32.22 -28.15
CA GLU A 25 -16.81 31.50 -29.40
C GLU A 25 -15.33 31.60 -29.81
N GLY A 26 -14.76 30.48 -30.31
CA GLY A 26 -13.53 30.43 -31.09
C GLY A 26 -12.29 29.88 -30.38
N CYS A 27 -12.24 28.58 -30.10
CA CYS A 27 -10.98 27.87 -29.83
C CYS A 27 -10.61 27.04 -31.05
N ASP A 28 -9.64 27.53 -31.80
CA ASP A 28 -8.95 26.81 -32.87
C ASP A 28 -8.08 25.70 -32.22
N HIS A 29 -8.46 24.45 -32.42
CA HIS A 29 -7.71 23.27 -31.97
C HIS A 29 -6.58 22.91 -32.97
N SER A 30 -5.55 23.72 -33.05
CA SER A 30 -4.30 23.35 -33.68
C SER A 30 -3.09 23.77 -32.84
N CYS A 31 -2.95 23.19 -31.62
CA CYS A 31 -1.69 23.17 -30.91
C CYS A 31 -0.88 21.95 -31.36
N ASN A 32 -0.27 22.03 -32.55
CA ASN A 32 0.90 21.24 -32.92
C ASN A 32 2.10 21.75 -32.08
N LYS A 33 2.16 21.44 -30.78
CA LYS A 33 3.42 21.46 -30.06
C LYS A 33 4.21 20.23 -30.52
N PRO A 34 5.46 20.40 -31.01
CA PRO A 34 6.31 19.24 -31.24
C PRO A 34 6.45 18.50 -29.92
N PRO A 35 6.49 17.13 -29.92
CA PRO A 35 6.73 16.39 -28.73
C PRO A 35 7.99 16.93 -28.05
N ALA A 36 7.92 17.23 -26.76
CA ALA A 36 9.09 17.65 -26.02
C ALA A 36 10.14 16.56 -26.18
N ILE A 37 11.27 16.88 -26.79
CA ILE A 37 12.42 15.98 -26.87
C ILE A 37 12.97 15.95 -25.45
N TYR A 38 12.61 14.91 -24.68
CA TYR A 38 13.29 14.62 -23.43
C TYR A 38 14.74 14.33 -23.75
N ASP A 39 15.63 15.20 -23.32
CA ASP A 39 17.06 14.94 -23.40
C ASP A 39 17.42 13.96 -22.27
N ASP A 40 17.26 12.67 -22.53
CA ASP A 40 17.56 11.56 -21.63
C ASP A 40 19.07 11.44 -21.33
N THR A 41 19.90 12.31 -21.90
CA THR A 41 21.36 12.28 -21.72
C THR A 41 21.86 13.19 -20.60
N LEU A 42 21.02 14.10 -20.10
CA LEU A 42 21.40 15.06 -19.06
C LEU A 42 21.02 14.56 -17.67
N GLN A 43 21.99 14.07 -16.91
CA GLN A 43 21.80 13.78 -15.49
C GLN A 43 21.48 15.07 -14.69
N LYS A 44 20.40 15.00 -13.88
CA LYS A 44 19.94 16.13 -13.04
C LYS A 44 20.68 16.21 -11.71
N PHE A 45 21.09 15.06 -11.16
CA PHE A 45 21.80 14.97 -9.89
C PHE A 45 23.17 14.31 -10.07
N PRO A 46 24.15 14.60 -9.18
CA PRO A 46 25.44 13.93 -9.18
C PRO A 46 25.29 12.41 -8.98
N GLU A 47 26.17 11.64 -9.63
CA GLU A 47 26.21 10.19 -9.48
C GLU A 47 26.65 9.80 -8.08
N ILE A 48 25.92 8.88 -7.46
CA ILE A 48 26.21 8.27 -6.17
C ILE A 48 26.09 6.76 -6.29
N SER A 49 26.64 6.02 -5.31
CA SER A 49 26.49 4.55 -5.32
C SER A 49 25.03 4.13 -5.15
N ASP A 50 24.68 2.95 -5.64
CA ASP A 50 23.32 2.39 -5.46
C ASP A 50 22.90 2.33 -4.00
N ASP A 51 23.81 1.92 -3.10
CA ASP A 51 23.53 1.88 -1.67
C ASP A 51 23.24 3.27 -1.09
N SER A 52 24.00 4.29 -1.52
CA SER A 52 23.74 5.68 -1.14
C SER A 52 22.41 6.19 -1.71
N LEU A 53 22.07 5.79 -2.94
CA LEU A 53 20.82 6.17 -3.58
C LEU A 53 19.60 5.55 -2.85
N LEU A 54 19.67 4.26 -2.53
CA LEU A 54 18.63 3.59 -1.74
C LEU A 54 18.47 4.25 -0.37
N THR A 55 19.58 4.57 0.31
CA THR A 55 19.56 5.25 1.61
C THR A 55 18.94 6.65 1.51
N LEU A 56 19.28 7.40 0.47
CA LEU A 56 18.71 8.73 0.21
C LEU A 56 17.19 8.66 -0.02
N VAL A 57 16.73 7.70 -0.82
CA VAL A 57 15.31 7.49 -1.08
C VAL A 57 14.59 7.12 0.22
N GLN A 58 15.12 6.15 1.00
CA GLN A 58 14.54 5.79 2.29
C GLN A 58 14.47 6.98 3.24
N HIS A 59 15.53 7.79 3.33
CA HIS A 59 15.55 8.96 4.20
C HIS A 59 14.51 10.02 3.79
N ARG A 60 14.41 10.35 2.48
CA ARG A 60 13.43 11.31 1.98
C ARG A 60 12.00 10.84 2.18
N THR A 61 11.73 9.57 1.87
CA THR A 61 10.43 8.95 2.08
C THR A 61 10.05 8.90 3.56
N PHE A 62 11.00 8.58 4.46
CA PHE A 62 10.78 8.62 5.91
C PHE A 62 10.32 9.99 6.41
N ARG A 63 10.84 11.08 5.85
CA ARG A 63 10.45 12.44 6.25
C ARG A 63 8.96 12.72 6.06
N TYR A 64 8.30 12.06 5.11
CA TYR A 64 6.84 12.14 4.99
C TYR A 64 6.14 11.65 6.26
N PHE A 65 6.57 10.54 6.82
CA PHE A 65 6.00 9.94 8.03
C PHE A 65 6.52 10.58 9.33
N TRP A 66 7.62 11.31 9.27
CA TRP A 66 8.25 11.91 10.44
C TRP A 66 7.99 13.40 10.56
N ASP A 67 8.37 14.16 9.55
CA ASP A 67 8.26 15.62 9.54
C ASP A 67 6.84 16.08 9.20
N TYR A 68 6.18 15.39 8.27
CA TYR A 68 4.85 15.75 7.79
C TYR A 68 3.72 15.00 8.51
N ALA A 69 4.02 14.06 9.40
CA ALA A 69 3.02 13.40 10.25
C ALA A 69 2.12 14.42 10.97
N HIS A 70 0.90 14.00 11.28
CA HIS A 70 -0.04 14.89 11.96
C HIS A 70 0.48 15.25 13.38
N PRO A 71 0.55 16.54 13.76
CA PRO A 71 1.27 16.98 14.97
C PRO A 71 0.61 16.52 16.27
N VAL A 72 -0.70 16.27 16.30
CA VAL A 72 -1.40 15.79 17.49
C VAL A 72 -1.34 14.28 17.61
N SER A 73 -1.76 13.54 16.59
CA SER A 73 -1.82 12.08 16.63
C SER A 73 -0.49 11.38 16.36
N GLY A 74 0.39 11.97 15.55
CA GLY A 74 1.58 11.32 15.01
C GLY A 74 1.29 10.36 13.85
N LEU A 75 0.02 10.18 13.47
CA LEU A 75 -0.42 9.36 12.34
C LEU A 75 -0.01 9.99 11.00
N ALA A 76 0.09 9.19 9.97
CA ALA A 76 0.36 9.65 8.62
C ALA A 76 -0.84 10.43 8.05
N ARG A 77 -0.61 11.66 7.56
CA ARG A 77 -1.61 12.34 6.74
C ARG A 77 -1.85 11.54 5.47
N GLU A 78 -3.10 11.56 5.00
CA GLU A 78 -3.50 10.80 3.81
C GLU A 78 -2.64 11.18 2.61
N ARG A 79 -2.54 12.48 2.33
CA ARG A 79 -1.66 13.05 1.29
C ARG A 79 -1.11 14.40 1.66
N LEU A 80 -0.15 14.88 0.87
CA LEU A 80 0.34 16.25 1.01
C LEU A 80 -0.82 17.24 0.78
N GLY A 81 -1.05 18.10 1.79
CA GLY A 81 -2.14 19.08 1.76
C GLY A 81 -3.49 18.60 2.28
N SER A 82 -3.62 17.35 2.77
CA SER A 82 -4.89 16.81 3.31
C SER A 82 -5.33 17.41 4.68
N GLY A 83 -4.56 18.35 5.24
CA GLY A 83 -4.90 19.00 6.50
C GLY A 83 -4.94 18.03 7.68
N ASP A 84 -6.09 17.90 8.34
CA ASP A 84 -6.27 17.01 9.48
C ASP A 84 -6.64 15.56 9.10
N ILE A 85 -6.80 15.25 7.82
CA ILE A 85 -7.11 13.88 7.39
C ILE A 85 -5.87 12.99 7.53
N VAL A 86 -5.98 11.97 8.36
CA VAL A 86 -5.01 10.89 8.51
C VAL A 86 -5.63 9.56 8.07
N THR A 87 -4.81 8.63 7.57
CA THR A 87 -5.27 7.33 7.08
C THR A 87 -4.79 6.19 7.98
N SER A 88 -5.62 5.18 8.16
CA SER A 88 -5.31 4.04 9.04
C SER A 88 -4.23 3.15 8.43
N GLY A 89 -4.41 2.64 7.22
CA GLY A 89 -3.44 1.74 6.58
C GLY A 89 -2.10 2.42 6.29
N GLY A 90 -2.12 3.62 5.70
CA GLY A 90 -0.89 4.39 5.48
C GLY A 90 -0.16 4.74 6.77
N SER A 91 -0.87 4.91 7.90
CA SER A 91 -0.23 5.05 9.21
C SER A 91 0.41 3.76 9.69
N GLY A 92 -0.17 2.58 9.38
CA GLY A 92 0.46 1.29 9.61
C GLY A 92 1.82 1.19 8.90
N PHE A 93 1.88 1.64 7.66
CA PHE A 93 3.14 1.69 6.91
C PHE A 93 4.13 2.70 7.49
N GLY A 94 3.65 3.88 7.91
CA GLY A 94 4.47 4.86 8.61
C GLY A 94 5.06 4.34 9.94
N ILE A 95 4.29 3.52 10.66
CA ILE A 95 4.73 2.81 11.86
C ILE A 95 5.86 1.83 11.52
N MET A 96 5.74 1.07 10.42
CA MET A 96 6.80 0.16 9.95
C MET A 96 8.05 0.90 9.47
N ALA A 97 7.93 2.14 9.00
CA ALA A 97 9.07 2.96 8.61
C ALA A 97 9.95 3.40 9.79
N ILE A 98 9.43 3.39 11.02
CA ILE A 98 10.19 3.79 12.23
C ILE A 98 11.35 2.82 12.54
N PRO A 99 11.18 1.49 12.60
CA PRO A 99 12.31 0.57 12.69
C PRO A 99 13.36 0.77 11.59
N VAL A 100 12.94 0.98 10.35
CA VAL A 100 13.86 1.28 9.25
C VAL A 100 14.70 2.52 9.56
N ALA A 101 14.05 3.59 10.00
CA ALA A 101 14.72 4.85 10.31
C ALA A 101 15.72 4.72 11.46
N ILE A 102 15.42 3.92 12.47
CA ILE A 102 16.35 3.63 13.59
C ILE A 102 17.55 2.83 13.09
N GLU A 103 17.33 1.75 12.36
CA GLU A 103 18.41 0.89 11.82
C GLU A 103 19.29 1.63 10.82
N ARG A 104 18.74 2.60 10.08
CA ARG A 104 19.49 3.46 9.16
C ARG A 104 20.10 4.70 9.83
N GLY A 105 19.88 4.91 11.12
CA GLY A 105 20.44 6.04 11.87
C GLY A 105 19.80 7.39 11.53
N PHE A 106 18.60 7.41 11.00
CA PHE A 106 17.87 8.66 10.72
C PHE A 106 17.29 9.28 12.00
N ILE A 107 16.90 8.43 12.95
CA ILE A 107 16.46 8.80 14.30
C ILE A 107 17.05 7.83 15.32
N THR A 108 17.03 8.22 16.60
CA THR A 108 17.37 7.33 17.70
C THR A 108 16.23 6.37 18.05
N ARG A 109 16.55 5.28 18.77
CA ARG A 109 15.55 4.33 19.27
C ARG A 109 14.56 4.99 20.22
N ASP A 110 15.02 5.90 21.09
CA ASP A 110 14.17 6.62 22.04
C ASP A 110 13.19 7.56 21.34
N GLU A 111 13.64 8.28 20.30
CA GLU A 111 12.75 9.09 19.48
C GLU A 111 11.68 8.26 18.78
N GLY A 112 12.07 7.10 18.24
CA GLY A 112 11.15 6.15 17.62
C GLY A 112 10.11 5.62 18.62
N ALA A 113 10.56 5.16 19.81
CA ALA A 113 9.69 4.68 20.87
C ALA A 113 8.70 5.76 21.34
N ALA A 114 9.16 6.98 21.54
CA ALA A 114 8.31 8.11 21.91
C ALA A 114 7.23 8.42 20.85
N ARG A 115 7.59 8.35 19.56
CA ARG A 115 6.62 8.53 18.46
C ARG A 115 5.59 7.41 18.43
N ILE A 116 6.00 6.15 18.56
CA ILE A 116 5.08 5.00 18.61
C ILE A 116 4.13 5.12 19.80
N LEU A 117 4.64 5.44 20.99
CA LEU A 117 3.80 5.61 22.17
C LEU A 117 2.77 6.73 22.00
N LYS A 118 3.15 7.84 21.35
CA LYS A 118 2.22 8.92 21.00
C LYS A 118 1.10 8.44 20.08
N ILE A 119 1.43 7.70 19.02
CA ILE A 119 0.47 7.14 18.07
C ILE A 119 -0.47 6.18 18.79
N LEU A 120 0.05 5.24 19.57
CA LEU A 120 -0.73 4.25 20.32
C LEU A 120 -1.67 4.91 21.32
N THR A 121 -1.19 5.95 22.03
CA THR A 121 -2.04 6.72 22.96
C THR A 121 -3.22 7.36 22.22
N PHE A 122 -2.99 7.96 21.05
CA PHE A 122 -4.06 8.53 20.25
C PHE A 122 -5.05 7.47 19.77
N LEU A 123 -4.57 6.36 19.21
CA LEU A 123 -5.41 5.25 18.74
C LEU A 123 -6.25 4.62 19.87
N SER A 124 -5.70 4.53 21.08
CA SER A 124 -6.39 3.91 22.23
C SER A 124 -7.39 4.82 22.91
N THR A 125 -7.17 6.16 22.86
CA THR A 125 -7.94 7.09 23.71
C THR A 125 -8.84 8.05 22.95
N LYS A 126 -8.59 8.25 21.64
CA LYS A 126 -9.32 9.24 20.84
C LYS A 126 -9.94 8.67 19.56
N ALA A 127 -9.25 7.73 18.90
CA ALA A 127 -9.70 7.26 17.59
C ALA A 127 -11.03 6.51 17.68
N ASP A 128 -11.98 6.87 16.81
CA ASP A 128 -13.21 6.11 16.62
C ASP A 128 -12.90 4.69 16.18
N ARG A 129 -13.67 3.74 16.73
CA ARG A 129 -13.56 2.32 16.43
C ARG A 129 -14.94 1.70 16.33
N PHE A 130 -15.11 0.81 15.36
CA PHE A 130 -16.38 0.18 15.05
C PHE A 130 -16.19 -1.34 15.10
N HIS A 131 -16.68 -2.01 16.15
CA HIS A 131 -16.35 -3.40 16.42
C HIS A 131 -14.82 -3.64 16.40
N GLY A 132 -14.11 -2.72 17.02
CA GLY A 132 -12.66 -2.74 17.11
C GLY A 132 -11.90 -2.30 15.85
N ALA A 133 -12.50 -2.29 14.67
CA ALA A 133 -11.88 -1.79 13.46
C ALA A 133 -11.82 -0.26 13.41
N PHE A 134 -10.76 0.27 12.81
CA PHE A 134 -10.59 1.69 12.55
C PHE A 134 -11.23 2.07 11.22
N PRO A 135 -11.69 3.32 11.06
CA PRO A 135 -12.17 3.81 9.77
C PRO A 135 -11.01 4.00 8.78
N HIS A 136 -11.35 4.14 7.50
CA HIS A 136 -10.38 4.46 6.45
C HIS A 136 -9.64 5.76 6.76
N TRP A 137 -10.38 6.82 7.06
CA TRP A 137 -9.86 8.13 7.44
C TRP A 137 -10.33 8.57 8.83
N LEU A 138 -9.43 9.23 9.55
CA LEU A 138 -9.66 9.85 10.84
C LEU A 138 -9.27 11.34 10.79
N ASN A 139 -9.92 12.14 11.63
CA ASN A 139 -9.41 13.45 11.98
C ASN A 139 -8.22 13.29 12.94
N GLY A 140 -7.04 13.68 12.52
CA GLY A 140 -5.81 13.52 13.30
C GLY A 140 -5.74 14.34 14.58
N SER A 141 -6.62 15.33 14.77
CA SER A 141 -6.73 16.13 16.00
C SER A 141 -7.72 15.55 17.00
N THR A 142 -8.91 15.14 16.53
CA THR A 142 -10.02 14.69 17.39
C THR A 142 -10.11 13.18 17.51
N GLY A 143 -9.72 12.43 16.48
CA GLY A 143 -9.90 10.98 16.36
C GLY A 143 -11.23 10.56 15.74
N GLU A 144 -12.09 11.52 15.41
CA GLU A 144 -13.38 11.24 14.78
C GLU A 144 -13.21 10.70 13.35
N VAL A 145 -14.12 9.81 12.95
CA VAL A 145 -14.17 9.29 11.57
C VAL A 145 -14.42 10.42 10.58
N ILE A 146 -13.67 10.42 9.47
CA ILE A 146 -13.93 11.23 8.28
C ILE A 146 -14.42 10.28 7.20
N PRO A 147 -15.63 10.45 6.65
CA PRO A 147 -16.16 9.56 5.64
C PRO A 147 -15.27 9.50 4.39
N PHE A 148 -14.84 8.31 4.00
CA PHE A 148 -14.12 8.09 2.74
C PHE A 148 -15.04 8.23 1.52
N SER A 149 -16.29 7.78 1.68
CA SER A 149 -17.34 7.94 0.68
C SER A 149 -18.70 8.10 1.35
N ALA A 150 -19.76 8.24 0.57
CA ALA A 150 -21.13 8.51 1.05
C ALA A 150 -21.64 7.48 2.08
N PHE A 151 -21.17 6.24 2.02
CA PHE A 151 -21.60 5.14 2.91
C PHE A 151 -20.43 4.57 3.73
N ASP A 152 -19.25 5.17 3.61
CA ASP A 152 -18.01 4.74 4.26
C ASP A 152 -17.63 5.73 5.36
N ASN A 153 -18.37 5.65 6.47
CA ASN A 153 -18.17 6.46 7.67
C ASN A 153 -18.07 5.60 8.92
N GLY A 154 -17.50 4.41 8.80
CA GLY A 154 -17.40 3.45 9.88
C GLY A 154 -16.13 2.62 9.83
N GLY A 155 -16.22 1.35 10.24
CA GLY A 155 -15.06 0.47 10.30
C GLY A 155 -14.66 -0.08 8.94
N ASP A 156 -13.37 -0.01 8.64
CA ASP A 156 -12.71 -0.61 7.48
C ASP A 156 -11.75 -1.71 7.95
N ILE A 157 -12.10 -2.98 7.69
CA ILE A 157 -11.31 -4.10 8.21
C ILE A 157 -10.00 -4.29 7.44
N VAL A 158 -9.90 -3.85 6.19
CA VAL A 158 -8.68 -3.95 5.38
C VAL A 158 -7.68 -2.89 5.79
N GLU A 159 -8.10 -1.62 5.91
CA GLU A 159 -7.25 -0.55 6.45
C GLU A 159 -6.79 -0.86 7.87
N THR A 160 -7.69 -1.44 8.68
CA THR A 160 -7.35 -1.93 10.03
C THR A 160 -6.29 -3.02 9.98
N ALA A 161 -6.37 -3.95 9.02
CA ALA A 161 -5.37 -5.01 8.88
C ALA A 161 -3.99 -4.43 8.50
N LEU A 162 -3.94 -3.44 7.62
CA LEU A 162 -2.70 -2.76 7.26
C LEU A 162 -2.10 -2.01 8.47
N LEU A 163 -2.95 -1.36 9.28
CA LEU A 163 -2.52 -0.72 10.53
C LEU A 163 -1.97 -1.75 11.53
N VAL A 164 -2.69 -2.84 11.77
CA VAL A 164 -2.30 -3.89 12.70
C VAL A 164 -1.03 -4.60 12.25
N GLN A 165 -0.82 -4.80 10.94
CA GLN A 165 0.45 -5.30 10.41
C GLN A 165 1.63 -4.44 10.89
N GLY A 166 1.50 -3.11 10.80
CA GLY A 166 2.50 -2.19 11.30
C GLY A 166 2.68 -2.26 12.83
N LEU A 167 1.58 -2.31 13.58
CA LEU A 167 1.60 -2.42 15.04
C LEU A 167 2.31 -3.70 15.50
N LEU A 168 2.00 -4.85 14.93
CA LEU A 168 2.62 -6.12 15.27
C LEU A 168 4.11 -6.15 14.92
N THR A 169 4.52 -5.47 13.83
CA THR A 169 5.94 -5.33 13.46
C THR A 169 6.71 -4.56 14.52
N VAL A 170 6.24 -3.39 14.95
CA VAL A 170 6.94 -2.59 15.97
C VAL A 170 6.87 -3.20 17.35
N ARG A 171 5.85 -3.98 17.67
CA ARG A 171 5.78 -4.79 18.89
C ARG A 171 6.97 -5.75 19.01
N GLN A 172 7.39 -6.34 17.91
CA GLN A 172 8.55 -7.24 17.88
C GLN A 172 9.88 -6.47 17.90
N TYR A 173 9.90 -5.26 17.33
CA TYR A 173 11.10 -4.42 17.33
C TYR A 173 11.41 -3.87 18.72
N PHE A 174 10.43 -3.26 19.40
CA PHE A 174 10.57 -2.72 20.75
C PHE A 174 10.37 -3.83 21.80
N ASN A 175 11.42 -4.64 22.03
CA ASN A 175 11.35 -5.89 22.78
C ASN A 175 12.30 -5.97 24.00
N THR A 176 12.87 -4.83 24.43
CA THR A 176 13.75 -4.78 25.59
C THR A 176 12.93 -4.73 26.90
N SER A 177 13.62 -4.74 28.04
CA SER A 177 13.04 -4.56 29.36
C SER A 177 12.75 -3.11 29.74
N ASP A 178 12.96 -2.17 28.80
CA ASP A 178 12.64 -0.76 29.01
C ASP A 178 11.14 -0.58 29.25
N PRO A 179 10.71 0.20 30.26
CA PRO A 179 9.28 0.40 30.58
C PRO A 179 8.47 1.03 29.46
N VAL A 180 9.07 1.91 28.63
CA VAL A 180 8.40 2.53 27.47
C VAL A 180 8.12 1.48 26.42
N GLU A 181 9.11 0.63 26.13
CA GLU A 181 8.94 -0.48 25.18
C GLU A 181 7.94 -1.52 25.71
N GLY A 182 7.90 -1.76 27.04
CA GLY A 182 6.85 -2.57 27.68
C GLY A 182 5.46 -2.00 27.42
N ALA A 183 5.28 -0.70 27.65
CA ALA A 183 3.99 -0.02 27.39
C ALA A 183 3.58 -0.08 25.91
N ILE A 184 4.54 0.03 24.97
CA ILE A 184 4.26 -0.13 23.54
C ILE A 184 3.67 -1.52 23.27
N ARG A 185 4.31 -2.59 23.78
CA ARG A 185 3.82 -3.96 23.55
C ARG A 185 2.42 -4.17 24.13
N ASP A 186 2.18 -3.72 25.35
CA ASP A 186 0.88 -3.87 26.03
C ASP A 186 -0.24 -3.14 25.28
N MET A 187 0.04 -1.91 24.81
CA MET A 187 -0.95 -1.13 24.04
C MET A 187 -1.21 -1.73 22.66
N VAL A 188 -0.21 -2.24 21.98
CA VAL A 188 -0.39 -2.94 20.69
C VAL A 188 -1.27 -4.17 20.90
N ASP A 189 -0.99 -4.98 21.91
CA ASP A 189 -1.79 -6.17 22.23
C ASP A 189 -3.25 -5.81 22.51
N GLN A 190 -3.50 -4.76 23.32
CA GLN A 190 -4.85 -4.29 23.61
C GLN A 190 -5.61 -3.81 22.37
N ILE A 191 -4.95 -3.07 21.46
CA ILE A 191 -5.57 -2.59 20.23
C ILE A 191 -5.92 -3.77 19.33
N TRP A 192 -4.97 -4.69 19.10
CA TRP A 192 -5.17 -5.81 18.22
C TRP A 192 -6.21 -6.81 18.71
N MET A 193 -6.15 -7.19 19.99
CA MET A 193 -7.11 -8.12 20.60
C MET A 193 -8.55 -7.60 20.61
N ALA A 194 -8.74 -6.30 20.50
CA ALA A 194 -10.06 -5.69 20.48
C ALA A 194 -10.71 -5.62 19.09
N VAL A 195 -10.01 -6.02 18.02
CA VAL A 195 -10.61 -6.07 16.68
C VAL A 195 -11.47 -7.32 16.56
N GLU A 196 -12.77 -7.15 16.34
CA GLU A 196 -13.76 -8.22 16.24
C GLU A 196 -13.81 -8.78 14.81
N TRP A 197 -12.73 -9.48 14.39
CA TRP A 197 -12.60 -10.01 13.02
C TRP A 197 -13.74 -10.94 12.63
N ASP A 198 -14.18 -11.81 13.55
CA ASP A 198 -15.29 -12.74 13.34
C ASP A 198 -16.62 -12.00 13.13
N TRP A 199 -16.80 -10.84 13.75
CA TRP A 199 -17.98 -10.00 13.54
C TRP A 199 -18.06 -9.50 12.09
N TYR A 200 -16.92 -9.15 11.47
CA TYR A 200 -16.85 -8.72 10.07
C TYR A 200 -17.12 -9.84 9.06
N THR A 201 -17.36 -11.06 9.51
CA THR A 201 -17.91 -12.12 8.67
C THR A 201 -19.43 -12.05 8.50
N ARG A 202 -20.15 -11.29 9.33
CA ARG A 202 -21.63 -11.28 9.38
C ARG A 202 -22.22 -12.67 9.68
N GLY A 203 -21.43 -13.59 10.24
CA GLY A 203 -21.79 -14.99 10.41
C GLY A 203 -21.71 -15.83 9.14
N GLU A 204 -21.12 -15.31 8.05
CA GLU A 204 -20.88 -15.99 6.78
C GLU A 204 -19.42 -16.45 6.68
N ASN A 205 -19.09 -17.18 5.61
CA ASN A 205 -17.73 -17.68 5.39
C ASN A 205 -16.92 -16.74 4.50
N VAL A 206 -16.94 -15.44 4.78
CA VAL A 206 -16.21 -14.40 4.06
C VAL A 206 -16.09 -13.16 4.94
N LEU A 207 -14.99 -12.40 4.83
CA LEU A 207 -14.88 -11.07 5.46
C LEU A 207 -15.58 -10.02 4.58
N TYR A 208 -16.27 -9.09 5.22
CA TYR A 208 -16.85 -7.91 4.59
C TYR A 208 -15.98 -6.68 4.90
N TRP A 209 -15.68 -5.90 3.86
CA TRP A 209 -14.70 -4.81 3.92
C TRP A 209 -15.08 -3.73 4.92
N HIS A 210 -16.35 -3.31 4.89
CA HIS A 210 -16.79 -2.10 5.53
C HIS A 210 -18.13 -2.26 6.27
N TRP A 211 -18.23 -1.62 7.43
CA TRP A 211 -19.50 -1.46 8.17
C TRP A 211 -19.67 -0.01 8.62
N SER A 212 -20.88 0.52 8.47
CA SER A 212 -21.25 1.88 8.85
C SER A 212 -22.21 1.87 10.06
N PRO A 213 -22.02 2.73 11.08
CA PRO A 213 -22.98 2.87 12.17
C PRO A 213 -24.32 3.41 11.70
N ASP A 214 -24.36 4.18 10.61
CA ASP A 214 -25.57 4.81 10.08
C ASP A 214 -26.26 3.95 9.01
N PHE A 215 -25.48 3.19 8.24
CA PHE A 215 -25.98 2.47 7.05
C PHE A 215 -25.80 0.94 7.14
N GLY A 216 -25.22 0.44 8.24
CA GLY A 216 -24.95 -0.98 8.42
C GLY A 216 -24.06 -1.54 7.32
N TRP A 217 -24.46 -2.65 6.75
CA TRP A 217 -23.74 -3.37 5.69
C TRP A 217 -24.15 -2.95 4.26
N ILE A 218 -24.60 -1.71 4.04
CA ILE A 218 -25.16 -1.27 2.75
C ILE A 218 -24.22 -1.43 1.57
N MET A 219 -22.89 -1.31 1.80
CA MET A 219 -21.88 -1.50 0.75
C MET A 219 -21.77 -2.95 0.29
N ASP A 220 -22.10 -3.91 1.16
CA ASP A 220 -22.15 -5.36 0.87
C ASP A 220 -20.91 -5.89 0.14
N MET A 221 -19.73 -5.33 0.46
CA MET A 221 -18.48 -5.58 -0.25
C MET A 221 -17.69 -6.71 0.41
N GLN A 222 -17.72 -7.88 -0.20
CA GLN A 222 -16.94 -9.02 0.24
C GLN A 222 -15.46 -8.87 -0.12
N VAL A 223 -14.58 -9.18 0.82
CA VAL A 223 -13.12 -9.26 0.60
C VAL A 223 -12.80 -10.63 0.02
N ASN A 224 -12.62 -10.74 -1.29
CA ASN A 224 -12.41 -12.03 -1.93
C ASN A 224 -11.53 -11.94 -3.19
N GLY A 225 -10.84 -13.06 -3.46
CA GLY A 225 -9.94 -13.18 -4.59
C GLY A 225 -8.60 -12.48 -4.37
N TRP A 226 -7.71 -12.59 -5.34
CA TRP A 226 -6.39 -11.98 -5.25
C TRP A 226 -6.47 -10.46 -5.29
N ASN A 227 -6.13 -9.83 -4.18
CA ASN A 227 -5.99 -8.39 -3.98
C ASN A 227 -5.04 -8.12 -2.79
N GLU A 228 -4.97 -6.88 -2.30
CA GLU A 228 -4.11 -6.45 -1.20
C GLU A 228 -4.47 -7.01 0.18
N ALA A 229 -5.65 -7.60 0.34
CA ALA A 229 -6.24 -7.88 1.64
C ALA A 229 -5.97 -9.29 2.18
N LEU A 230 -5.00 -10.06 1.63
CA LEU A 230 -4.59 -11.35 2.22
C LEU A 230 -4.24 -11.20 3.70
N ILE A 231 -3.58 -10.12 4.06
CA ILE A 231 -3.18 -9.83 5.46
C ILE A 231 -4.40 -9.75 6.40
N ALA A 232 -5.56 -9.31 5.93
CA ALA A 232 -6.77 -9.28 6.76
C ALA A 232 -7.21 -10.69 7.16
N TYR A 233 -7.15 -11.65 6.26
CA TYR A 233 -7.46 -13.04 6.56
C TYR A 233 -6.42 -13.71 7.47
N VAL A 234 -5.13 -13.43 7.23
CA VAL A 234 -4.05 -13.93 8.08
C VAL A 234 -4.23 -13.39 9.51
N LEU A 235 -4.42 -12.08 9.69
CA LEU A 235 -4.61 -11.48 11.01
C LEU A 235 -5.92 -11.94 11.68
N ALA A 236 -6.99 -12.07 10.91
CA ALA A 236 -8.24 -12.59 11.43
C ALA A 236 -8.10 -14.03 11.95
N ALA A 237 -7.36 -14.90 11.24
CA ALA A 237 -7.06 -16.25 11.72
C ALA A 237 -6.12 -16.25 12.93
N SER A 238 -5.21 -15.28 13.00
CA SER A 238 -4.21 -15.09 14.06
C SER A 238 -4.78 -14.52 15.35
N SER A 239 -5.97 -13.91 15.30
CA SER A 239 -6.55 -13.23 16.47
C SER A 239 -6.73 -14.19 17.66
N PRO A 240 -6.21 -13.83 18.85
CA PRO A 240 -6.38 -14.66 20.04
C PRO A 240 -7.79 -14.57 20.66
N THR A 241 -8.59 -13.59 20.26
CA THR A 241 -9.91 -13.28 20.84
C THR A 241 -11.07 -13.48 19.85
N HIS A 242 -10.92 -13.03 18.62
CA HIS A 242 -11.95 -12.95 17.58
C HIS A 242 -11.52 -13.64 16.29
N SER A 243 -11.10 -14.90 16.42
CA SER A 243 -10.49 -15.65 15.32
C SER A 243 -11.51 -16.21 14.33
N ILE A 244 -11.15 -16.18 13.06
CA ILE A 244 -11.88 -16.89 12.01
C ILE A 244 -11.34 -18.32 11.78
N SER A 245 -12.16 -19.18 11.18
CA SER A 245 -11.74 -20.53 10.79
C SER A 245 -11.13 -20.53 9.37
N LYS A 246 -10.36 -21.61 9.05
CA LYS A 246 -9.88 -21.86 7.67
C LYS A 246 -10.99 -21.84 6.64
N LYS A 247 -12.21 -22.28 7.00
CA LYS A 247 -13.35 -22.26 6.09
C LYS A 247 -13.67 -20.86 5.58
N VAL A 248 -13.53 -19.82 6.42
CA VAL A 248 -13.73 -18.42 6.01
C VAL A 248 -12.66 -18.00 4.99
N TYR A 249 -11.44 -18.49 5.12
CA TYR A 249 -10.37 -18.26 4.16
C TYR A 249 -10.65 -18.98 2.82
N ASP A 250 -10.95 -20.28 2.87
CA ASP A 250 -11.13 -21.08 1.65
C ASP A 250 -12.36 -20.67 0.84
N GLU A 251 -13.48 -20.41 1.50
CA GLU A 251 -14.73 -20.03 0.83
C GLU A 251 -14.77 -18.55 0.48
N GLY A 252 -14.31 -17.68 1.40
CA GLY A 252 -14.30 -16.22 1.24
C GLY A 252 -13.16 -15.75 0.35
N TRP A 253 -11.93 -15.78 0.87
CA TRP A 253 -10.76 -15.29 0.14
C TRP A 253 -10.47 -16.08 -1.12
N ALA A 254 -10.17 -17.36 -0.96
CA ALA A 254 -9.72 -18.21 -2.06
C ALA A 254 -10.85 -18.63 -3.01
N ARG A 255 -12.12 -18.58 -2.54
CA ARG A 255 -13.31 -18.99 -3.29
C ARG A 255 -13.16 -20.39 -3.88
N HIS A 256 -12.62 -21.33 -3.08
CA HIS A 256 -12.27 -22.69 -3.51
C HIS A 256 -11.36 -22.71 -4.75
N GLY A 257 -10.38 -21.82 -4.79
CA GLY A 257 -9.41 -21.70 -5.89
C GLY A 257 -9.93 -20.96 -7.14
N LYS A 258 -11.09 -20.32 -7.10
CA LYS A 258 -11.58 -19.49 -8.23
C LYS A 258 -10.70 -18.27 -8.50
N MET A 259 -9.82 -17.89 -7.56
CA MET A 259 -8.82 -16.85 -7.75
C MET A 259 -7.62 -17.29 -8.60
N LYS A 260 -7.46 -18.63 -8.87
CA LYS A 260 -6.36 -19.13 -9.71
C LYS A 260 -6.53 -18.67 -11.15
N ASN A 261 -5.45 -18.18 -11.76
CA ASN A 261 -5.40 -17.76 -13.16
C ASN A 261 -4.74 -18.80 -14.06
N GLY A 262 -3.47 -19.10 -13.85
CA GLY A 262 -2.70 -20.11 -14.56
C GLY A 262 -2.30 -19.76 -15.99
N ARG A 263 -2.76 -18.63 -16.54
CA ARG A 263 -2.46 -18.16 -17.92
C ARG A 263 -1.06 -17.56 -18.01
N LYS A 264 -0.55 -17.44 -19.23
CA LYS A 264 0.73 -16.78 -19.51
C LYS A 264 0.50 -15.43 -20.18
N PHE A 265 1.17 -14.39 -19.62
CA PHE A 265 1.21 -13.04 -20.18
C PHE A 265 2.66 -12.64 -20.43
N TYR A 266 2.99 -12.25 -21.63
CA TYR A 266 4.37 -11.93 -22.05
C TYR A 266 5.39 -13.03 -21.72
N GLY A 267 4.94 -14.32 -21.79
CA GLY A 267 5.78 -15.47 -21.48
C GLY A 267 5.90 -15.81 -19.99
N VAL A 268 5.31 -15.05 -19.07
CA VAL A 268 5.28 -15.30 -17.62
C VAL A 268 3.95 -15.90 -17.22
N ARG A 269 3.98 -16.98 -16.43
CA ARG A 269 2.77 -17.62 -15.90
C ARG A 269 2.28 -16.84 -14.69
N LEU A 270 1.00 -16.46 -14.67
CA LEU A 270 0.35 -15.81 -13.53
C LEU A 270 -0.39 -16.86 -12.70
N PRO A 271 -0.01 -17.13 -11.44
CA PRO A 271 -0.72 -18.10 -10.61
C PRO A 271 -2.13 -17.63 -10.21
N LEU A 272 -2.26 -16.43 -9.70
CA LEU A 272 -3.50 -15.90 -9.13
C LEU A 272 -3.94 -14.58 -9.79
N GLY A 273 -5.21 -14.22 -9.60
CA GLY A 273 -5.74 -12.90 -9.88
C GLY A 273 -6.36 -12.70 -11.26
N PRO A 274 -6.76 -11.47 -11.57
CA PRO A 274 -7.30 -11.12 -12.88
C PRO A 274 -6.23 -11.26 -13.98
N ASP A 275 -6.64 -11.19 -15.23
CA ASP A 275 -5.71 -11.18 -16.35
C ASP A 275 -4.67 -10.06 -16.18
N TYR A 276 -3.41 -10.39 -16.42
CA TYR A 276 -2.21 -9.56 -16.18
C TYR A 276 -1.92 -9.24 -14.71
N GLY A 277 -2.69 -9.70 -13.74
CA GLY A 277 -2.42 -9.57 -12.30
C GLY A 277 -3.12 -8.39 -11.60
N GLY A 278 -3.62 -7.41 -12.35
CA GLY A 278 -4.14 -6.17 -11.78
C GLY A 278 -3.05 -5.16 -11.40
N PRO A 279 -3.36 -4.15 -10.58
CA PRO A 279 -2.40 -3.17 -10.05
C PRO A 279 -1.37 -3.82 -9.13
N LEU A 280 -0.15 -3.24 -9.05
CA LEU A 280 0.95 -3.88 -8.29
C LEU A 280 0.79 -3.83 -6.78
N PHE A 281 0.00 -2.92 -6.22
CA PHE A 281 -0.24 -2.91 -4.78
C PHE A 281 -0.85 -4.24 -4.26
N PHE A 282 -1.52 -5.02 -5.11
CA PHE A 282 -2.01 -6.36 -4.77
C PHE A 282 -0.89 -7.32 -4.32
N SER A 283 0.29 -7.20 -4.93
CA SER A 283 1.47 -8.02 -4.60
C SER A 283 2.39 -7.36 -3.56
N GLN A 284 2.01 -6.19 -3.03
CA GLN A 284 2.87 -5.41 -2.15
C GLN A 284 2.31 -5.26 -0.73
N TYR A 285 1.08 -4.76 -0.53
CA TYR A 285 0.61 -4.30 0.77
C TYR A 285 0.54 -5.40 1.84
N SER A 286 -0.01 -6.55 1.52
CA SER A 286 0.02 -7.69 2.47
C SER A 286 1.43 -8.15 2.79
N PHE A 287 2.36 -8.00 1.85
CA PHE A 287 3.72 -8.52 1.94
C PHE A 287 4.75 -7.47 2.43
N LEU A 288 4.30 -6.39 3.00
CA LEU A 288 5.19 -5.46 3.68
C LEU A 288 5.76 -6.07 4.96
N GLY A 289 4.93 -6.82 5.70
CA GLY A 289 5.32 -7.57 6.90
C GLY A 289 5.27 -9.08 6.70
N LEU A 290 4.25 -9.61 6.02
CA LEU A 290 4.15 -11.04 5.72
C LEU A 290 5.23 -11.43 4.71
N ASP A 291 6.18 -12.29 5.13
CA ASP A 291 7.30 -12.70 4.27
C ASP A 291 6.83 -13.69 3.20
N PRO A 292 6.88 -13.31 1.90
CA PRO A 292 6.46 -14.21 0.83
C PRO A 292 7.50 -15.29 0.51
N ARG A 293 8.73 -15.18 1.02
CA ARG A 293 9.80 -16.15 0.77
C ARG A 293 9.43 -17.48 1.41
N SER A 294 9.27 -18.51 0.59
CA SER A 294 8.81 -19.85 1.04
C SER A 294 7.42 -19.87 1.69
N LEU A 295 6.61 -18.84 1.45
CA LEU A 295 5.20 -18.81 1.89
C LEU A 295 4.33 -19.41 0.77
N SER A 296 3.63 -20.47 1.07
CA SER A 296 2.70 -21.13 0.14
C SER A 296 1.51 -21.72 0.84
N ASP A 297 0.47 -21.95 0.09
CA ASP A 297 -0.72 -22.72 0.49
C ASP A 297 -1.18 -23.63 -0.67
N GLU A 298 -2.34 -24.24 -0.56
CA GLU A 298 -2.90 -25.06 -1.64
C GLU A 298 -3.19 -24.29 -2.94
N TYR A 299 -3.19 -22.96 -2.90
CA TYR A 299 -3.58 -22.12 -4.03
C TYR A 299 -2.38 -21.58 -4.80
N ALA A 300 -1.30 -21.18 -4.13
CA ALA A 300 -0.10 -20.63 -4.77
C ALA A 300 1.14 -20.69 -3.86
N ASP A 301 2.31 -20.55 -4.50
CA ASP A 301 3.52 -20.01 -3.92
C ASP A 301 3.47 -18.49 -4.08
N TYR A 302 3.58 -17.75 -2.96
CA TYR A 302 3.36 -16.31 -2.93
C TYR A 302 4.59 -15.52 -3.39
N TRP A 303 5.80 -16.09 -3.28
CA TRP A 303 6.98 -15.51 -3.90
C TRP A 303 6.87 -15.54 -5.42
N ASP A 304 6.55 -16.71 -5.98
CA ASP A 304 6.33 -16.86 -7.42
C ASP A 304 5.19 -15.98 -7.93
N GLN A 305 4.10 -15.88 -7.17
CA GLN A 305 2.98 -15.00 -7.52
C GLN A 305 3.44 -13.54 -7.64
N ASN A 306 4.14 -13.01 -6.62
CA ASN A 306 4.54 -11.61 -6.57
C ASN A 306 5.60 -11.27 -7.63
N VAL A 307 6.61 -12.13 -7.80
CA VAL A 307 7.62 -11.99 -8.86
C VAL A 307 6.97 -12.01 -10.25
N ASN A 308 6.07 -12.97 -10.49
CA ASN A 308 5.46 -13.14 -11.80
C ASN A 308 4.50 -11.99 -12.15
N GLN A 309 3.70 -11.51 -11.18
CA GLN A 309 2.83 -10.35 -11.39
C GLN A 309 3.66 -9.09 -11.69
N THR A 310 4.74 -8.87 -10.94
CA THR A 310 5.66 -7.75 -11.17
C THR A 310 6.30 -7.81 -12.56
N LEU A 311 6.82 -8.99 -12.96
CA LEU A 311 7.39 -9.17 -14.30
C LEU A 311 6.38 -8.98 -15.42
N ILE A 312 5.12 -9.33 -15.22
CA ILE A 312 4.05 -9.11 -16.21
C ILE A 312 3.80 -7.60 -16.37
N ASN A 313 3.69 -6.86 -15.26
CA ASN A 313 3.52 -5.40 -15.26
C ASN A 313 4.71 -4.70 -15.92
N TYR A 314 5.94 -5.05 -15.55
CA TYR A 314 7.17 -4.58 -16.20
C TYR A 314 7.17 -4.84 -17.70
N ARG A 315 6.94 -6.09 -18.13
CA ARG A 315 6.94 -6.47 -19.55
C ARG A 315 5.82 -5.82 -20.34
N TYR A 316 4.68 -5.52 -19.71
CA TYR A 316 3.63 -4.71 -20.32
C TYR A 316 4.16 -3.33 -20.69
N CYS A 317 4.80 -2.63 -19.74
CA CYS A 317 5.37 -1.30 -20.00
C CYS A 317 6.49 -1.35 -21.06
N VAL A 318 7.37 -2.37 -21.01
CA VAL A 318 8.41 -2.58 -22.04
C VAL A 318 7.81 -2.82 -23.43
N ARG A 319 6.74 -3.62 -23.52
CA ARG A 319 6.03 -3.87 -24.79
C ARG A 319 5.22 -2.68 -25.26
N ASN A 320 4.76 -1.88 -24.31
CA ASN A 320 4.02 -0.64 -24.54
C ASN A 320 2.93 -0.77 -25.63
N PRO A 321 1.93 -1.62 -25.43
CA PRO A 321 0.91 -1.87 -26.47
C PRO A 321 0.06 -0.64 -26.76
N MET A 322 -0.09 0.26 -25.77
CA MET A 322 -0.83 1.52 -25.91
C MET A 322 0.00 2.65 -26.51
N LYS A 323 1.34 2.44 -26.68
CA LYS A 323 2.30 3.39 -27.23
C LYS A 323 2.44 4.69 -26.44
N TRP A 324 2.31 4.60 -25.12
CA TRP A 324 2.54 5.74 -24.24
C TRP A 324 3.98 6.24 -24.33
N PRO A 325 4.22 7.53 -24.53
CA PRO A 325 5.56 8.11 -24.53
C PRO A 325 6.32 7.78 -23.23
N GLY A 326 7.55 7.35 -23.37
CA GLY A 326 8.45 7.05 -22.25
C GLY A 326 8.34 5.65 -21.66
N TYR A 327 7.25 4.93 -21.83
CA TYR A 327 7.14 3.55 -21.32
C TYR A 327 8.26 2.67 -21.89
N GLY A 328 8.92 1.91 -21.01
CA GLY A 328 10.06 1.07 -21.39
C GLY A 328 10.71 0.40 -20.18
N SER A 329 11.94 -0.09 -20.35
CA SER A 329 12.66 -0.80 -19.29
C SER A 329 12.97 0.04 -18.06
N ASN A 330 13.10 1.35 -18.23
CA ASN A 330 13.42 2.29 -17.14
C ASN A 330 12.21 3.09 -16.65
N VAL A 331 11.06 2.95 -17.33
CA VAL A 331 9.83 3.70 -17.02
C VAL A 331 8.67 2.73 -17.03
N TRP A 332 8.36 2.19 -15.83
CA TRP A 332 7.33 1.19 -15.63
C TRP A 332 6.77 1.25 -14.21
N GLY A 333 5.63 0.64 -14.03
CA GLY A 333 4.99 0.52 -12.72
C GLY A 333 3.56 1.05 -12.72
N LEU A 334 2.60 0.14 -12.97
CA LEU A 334 1.18 0.45 -12.94
C LEU A 334 0.58 -0.01 -11.61
N THR A 335 0.03 0.93 -10.87
CA THR A 335 -0.67 0.70 -9.60
C THR A 335 -1.68 1.81 -9.36
N ALA A 336 -2.39 1.77 -8.24
CA ALA A 336 -3.24 2.87 -7.81
C ALA A 336 -2.38 4.10 -7.52
N SER A 337 -2.78 5.26 -8.06
CA SER A 337 -2.08 6.53 -7.89
C SER A 337 -2.91 7.70 -8.40
N ASP A 338 -2.44 8.92 -8.15
CA ASP A 338 -3.00 10.09 -8.83
C ASP A 338 -2.82 9.98 -10.35
N VAL A 339 -3.81 10.46 -11.07
CA VAL A 339 -3.78 10.63 -12.53
C VAL A 339 -4.19 12.07 -12.86
N PRO A 340 -3.88 12.61 -14.05
CA PRO A 340 -4.36 13.94 -14.43
C PRO A 340 -5.89 14.06 -14.23
N GLY A 341 -6.29 14.87 -13.25
CA GLY A 341 -7.69 15.14 -12.93
C GLY A 341 -8.39 14.16 -11.98
N GLY A 342 -7.66 13.21 -11.36
CA GLY A 342 -8.27 12.28 -10.42
C GLY A 342 -7.32 11.27 -9.80
N TYR A 343 -7.87 10.10 -9.47
CA TYR A 343 -7.16 8.93 -8.91
C TYR A 343 -7.65 7.67 -9.63
N ALA A 344 -6.74 6.74 -9.95
CA ALA A 344 -7.08 5.50 -10.64
C ALA A 344 -6.19 4.33 -10.19
N ALA A 345 -6.76 3.13 -10.15
CA ALA A 345 -5.99 1.90 -9.92
C ALA A 345 -5.45 1.35 -11.25
N SER A 346 -4.43 2.02 -11.79
CA SER A 346 -3.86 1.67 -13.07
C SER A 346 -3.29 0.24 -13.09
N SER A 347 -3.51 -0.45 -14.17
CA SER A 347 -3.06 -1.83 -14.40
C SER A 347 -2.87 -2.08 -15.90
N PRO A 348 -2.30 -3.22 -16.34
CA PRO A 348 -2.23 -3.54 -17.76
C PRO A 348 -3.59 -3.65 -18.48
N THR A 349 -4.69 -3.80 -17.73
CA THR A 349 -6.06 -3.83 -18.27
C THR A 349 -6.80 -2.50 -18.13
N ASP A 350 -6.23 -1.55 -17.38
CA ASP A 350 -6.79 -0.21 -17.15
C ASP A 350 -5.65 0.81 -17.07
N ASP A 351 -5.05 1.10 -18.22
CA ASP A 351 -3.82 1.88 -18.36
C ASP A 351 -4.12 3.33 -18.76
N HIS A 352 -3.79 4.25 -17.89
CA HIS A 352 -4.01 5.69 -18.03
C HIS A 352 -2.80 6.47 -18.54
N GLY A 353 -1.72 5.79 -18.97
CA GLY A 353 -0.47 6.46 -19.42
C GLY A 353 0.32 7.08 -18.26
N VAL A 354 0.06 6.63 -17.03
CA VAL A 354 0.64 7.15 -15.80
C VAL A 354 1.50 6.08 -15.13
N ILE A 355 2.68 6.46 -14.71
CA ILE A 355 3.60 5.62 -13.93
C ILE A 355 3.65 6.12 -12.50
N ALA A 356 3.49 5.21 -11.55
CA ALA A 356 3.66 5.45 -10.13
C ALA A 356 5.02 4.91 -9.66
N PRO A 357 5.94 5.76 -9.16
CA PRO A 357 7.24 5.30 -8.67
C PRO A 357 7.16 4.20 -7.62
N THR A 358 6.15 4.24 -6.75
CA THR A 358 5.92 3.21 -5.73
C THR A 358 5.83 1.81 -6.33
N ALA A 359 5.16 1.65 -7.47
CA ALA A 359 4.97 0.36 -8.13
C ALA A 359 6.30 -0.34 -8.48
N ALA A 360 7.25 0.40 -9.06
CA ALA A 360 8.57 -0.12 -9.40
C ALA A 360 9.46 -0.27 -8.16
N LEU A 361 9.47 0.73 -7.26
CA LEU A 361 10.40 0.76 -6.13
C LEU A 361 10.00 -0.20 -5.01
N ALA A 362 8.71 -0.37 -4.74
CA ALA A 362 8.23 -1.37 -3.79
C ALA A 362 8.31 -2.81 -4.35
N SER A 363 8.62 -2.96 -5.62
CA SER A 363 8.93 -4.26 -6.24
C SER A 363 10.41 -4.64 -6.14
N MET A 364 11.25 -3.85 -5.47
CA MET A 364 12.69 -4.07 -5.34
C MET A 364 13.09 -5.51 -4.94
N PRO A 365 12.42 -6.17 -3.98
CA PRO A 365 12.75 -7.56 -3.65
C PRO A 365 12.44 -8.56 -4.77
N TYR A 366 11.42 -8.28 -5.59
CA TYR A 366 10.91 -9.19 -6.60
C TYR A 366 11.64 -9.07 -7.94
N THR A 367 12.04 -7.85 -8.29
CA THR A 367 12.70 -7.51 -9.57
C THR A 367 13.81 -6.49 -9.33
N PRO A 368 14.87 -6.87 -8.59
CA PRO A 368 15.88 -5.90 -8.11
C PRO A 368 16.61 -5.17 -9.24
N GLN A 369 16.87 -5.84 -10.35
CA GLN A 369 17.56 -5.21 -11.49
C GLN A 369 16.65 -4.17 -12.16
N GLU A 370 15.44 -4.56 -12.53
CA GLU A 370 14.45 -3.71 -13.19
C GLU A 370 14.06 -2.51 -12.31
N SER A 371 13.90 -2.76 -11.01
CA SER A 371 13.57 -1.72 -10.03
C SER A 371 14.72 -0.73 -9.83
N MET A 372 15.97 -1.19 -9.80
CA MET A 372 17.15 -0.30 -9.73
C MET A 372 17.34 0.52 -11.00
N GLU A 373 17.08 -0.05 -12.18
CA GLU A 373 17.14 0.69 -13.47
C GLU A 373 16.08 1.80 -13.50
N ALA A 374 14.85 1.50 -13.03
CA ALA A 374 13.79 2.49 -12.89
C ALA A 374 14.17 3.59 -11.87
N LEU A 375 14.67 3.19 -10.70
CA LEU A 375 15.12 4.13 -9.67
C LEU A 375 16.16 5.11 -10.19
N ARG A 376 17.20 4.61 -10.89
CA ARG A 376 18.25 5.46 -11.48
C ARG A 376 17.66 6.44 -12.50
N TYR A 377 16.75 5.97 -13.37
CA TYR A 377 16.09 6.83 -14.34
C TYR A 377 15.26 7.92 -13.66
N TYR A 378 14.42 7.55 -12.68
CA TYR A 378 13.59 8.52 -11.96
C TYR A 378 14.43 9.56 -11.23
N TYR A 379 15.53 9.15 -10.62
CA TYR A 379 16.40 10.06 -9.89
C TYR A 379 17.29 10.91 -10.83
N TYR A 380 18.05 10.28 -11.70
CA TYR A 380 19.04 11.00 -12.50
C TYR A 380 18.46 11.74 -13.70
N ILE A 381 17.42 11.19 -14.33
CA ILE A 381 16.88 11.73 -15.59
C ILE A 381 15.64 12.61 -15.33
N LEU A 382 14.66 12.12 -14.57
CA LEU A 382 13.50 12.95 -14.23
C LEU A 382 13.86 14.00 -13.18
N GLY A 383 14.78 13.69 -12.25
CA GLY A 383 15.39 14.63 -11.32
C GLY A 383 14.36 15.29 -10.38
N ASP A 384 14.50 16.59 -10.22
CA ASP A 384 13.68 17.42 -9.32
C ASP A 384 12.20 17.50 -9.70
N ARG A 385 11.83 17.09 -10.90
CA ARG A 385 10.41 16.96 -11.31
C ARG A 385 9.72 15.80 -10.59
N ALA A 386 10.45 14.69 -10.38
CA ALA A 386 9.91 13.48 -9.77
C ALA A 386 10.36 13.29 -8.31
N PHE A 387 11.50 13.86 -7.90
CA PHE A 387 12.12 13.64 -6.60
C PHE A 387 12.25 14.94 -5.79
N GLY A 388 11.54 15.02 -4.67
CA GLY A 388 11.45 16.23 -3.85
C GLY A 388 11.72 15.98 -2.36
N ASP A 389 11.08 16.79 -1.50
CA ASP A 389 11.33 16.80 -0.05
C ASP A 389 10.97 15.50 0.66
N TYR A 390 9.97 14.76 0.16
CA TYR A 390 9.47 13.51 0.72
C TYR A 390 9.75 12.29 -0.18
N GLY A 391 10.78 12.36 -1.03
CA GLY A 391 11.12 11.30 -1.97
C GLY A 391 10.46 11.49 -3.33
N PHE A 392 10.03 10.41 -3.95
CA PHE A 392 9.36 10.47 -5.25
C PHE A 392 7.91 10.94 -5.11
N CYS A 393 7.48 11.80 -6.06
CA CYS A 393 6.07 12.17 -6.19
C CYS A 393 5.20 10.92 -6.45
N ASP A 394 3.91 11.07 -6.23
CA ASP A 394 2.97 9.96 -6.32
C ASP A 394 2.96 9.30 -7.70
N ALA A 395 2.88 10.10 -8.76
CA ALA A 395 2.83 9.61 -10.12
C ALA A 395 3.33 10.63 -11.13
N PHE A 396 3.58 10.17 -12.38
CA PHE A 396 3.89 11.04 -13.50
C PHE A 396 3.35 10.50 -14.83
N CYS A 397 3.07 11.40 -15.76
CA CYS A 397 2.69 11.11 -17.15
C CYS A 397 3.61 11.89 -18.11
N LEU A 398 4.49 11.18 -18.83
CA LEU A 398 5.46 11.82 -19.72
C LEU A 398 4.80 12.42 -20.97
N GLU A 399 3.69 11.84 -21.45
CA GLU A 399 2.94 12.38 -22.58
C GLU A 399 2.41 13.79 -22.31
N GLN A 400 1.95 14.03 -21.07
CA GLN A 400 1.36 15.31 -20.66
C GLN A 400 2.36 16.21 -19.92
N GLU A 401 3.63 15.80 -19.80
CA GLU A 401 4.65 16.48 -18.98
C GLU A 401 4.13 16.74 -17.53
N TRP A 402 3.26 15.86 -17.04
CA TRP A 402 2.63 16.01 -15.75
C TRP A 402 3.35 15.18 -14.69
N PHE A 403 3.57 15.80 -13.53
CA PHE A 403 4.08 15.18 -12.31
C PHE A 403 3.12 15.53 -11.18
N ALA A 404 2.68 14.53 -10.43
CA ALA A 404 1.77 14.74 -9.32
C ALA A 404 2.41 15.67 -8.27
N PRO A 405 1.73 16.74 -7.85
CA PRO A 405 2.26 17.61 -6.79
C PRO A 405 2.07 17.01 -5.39
N SER A 406 1.72 15.75 -5.31
CA SER A 406 1.32 15.01 -4.11
C SER A 406 2.28 13.90 -3.74
N TYR A 407 2.20 13.52 -2.47
CA TYR A 407 2.75 12.31 -1.88
C TYR A 407 1.62 11.69 -1.07
N LEU A 408 1.36 10.40 -1.22
CA LEU A 408 0.33 9.67 -0.52
C LEU A 408 0.95 8.72 0.50
N ALA A 409 0.41 8.64 1.70
CA ALA A 409 0.95 7.74 2.73
C ALA A 409 0.96 6.28 2.28
N ILE A 410 -0.11 5.87 1.60
CA ILE A 410 -0.29 4.50 1.12
C ILE A 410 0.76 4.10 0.06
N ASP A 411 1.32 5.06 -0.67
CA ASP A 411 2.32 4.84 -1.71
C ASP A 411 3.75 5.08 -1.21
N GLN A 412 3.96 6.01 -0.29
CA GLN A 412 5.29 6.25 0.29
C GLN A 412 5.75 5.09 1.19
N GLY A 413 4.82 4.48 1.94
CA GLY A 413 5.15 3.38 2.85
C GLY A 413 5.79 2.18 2.17
N PRO A 414 5.20 1.62 1.12
CA PRO A 414 5.79 0.49 0.39
C PRO A 414 7.20 0.76 -0.13
N ILE A 415 7.52 1.98 -0.55
CA ILE A 415 8.88 2.33 -1.02
C ILE A 415 9.92 2.08 0.07
N ILE A 416 9.76 2.71 1.24
CA ILE A 416 10.76 2.62 2.31
C ILE A 416 10.86 1.20 2.87
N ILE A 417 9.71 0.53 3.04
CA ILE A 417 9.61 -0.81 3.64
C ILE A 417 10.24 -1.86 2.71
N MET A 418 9.86 -1.88 1.44
CA MET A 418 10.33 -2.91 0.52
C MET A 418 11.78 -2.72 0.09
N ILE A 419 12.29 -1.49 0.05
CA ILE A 419 13.74 -1.26 -0.06
C ILE A 419 14.46 -1.87 1.13
N GLU A 420 13.93 -1.72 2.36
CA GLU A 420 14.55 -2.34 3.53
C GLU A 420 14.47 -3.86 3.50
N ASN A 421 13.33 -4.41 3.13
CA ASN A 421 13.17 -5.85 2.97
C ASN A 421 14.11 -6.42 1.90
N TYR A 422 14.34 -5.70 0.80
CA TYR A 422 15.38 -6.07 -0.17
C TYR A 422 16.78 -6.07 0.43
N ARG A 423 17.13 -5.04 1.22
CA ARG A 423 18.46 -4.87 1.79
C ARG A 423 18.77 -5.85 2.91
N THR A 424 17.81 -6.15 3.79
CA THR A 424 18.06 -6.87 5.04
C THR A 424 17.00 -7.89 5.43
N GLY A 425 15.78 -7.78 4.89
CA GLY A 425 14.64 -8.60 5.34
C GLY A 425 14.03 -8.13 6.67
N LEU A 426 14.42 -6.97 7.21
CA LEU A 426 14.11 -6.54 8.58
C LEU A 426 12.63 -6.64 8.93
N LEU A 427 11.72 -6.08 8.09
CA LEU A 427 10.31 -6.01 8.43
C LEU A 427 9.65 -7.39 8.34
N TRP A 428 10.05 -8.20 7.39
CA TRP A 428 9.63 -9.60 7.26
C TRP A 428 10.05 -10.40 8.50
N ASP A 429 11.33 -10.32 8.88
CA ASP A 429 11.87 -11.03 10.05
C ASP A 429 11.17 -10.60 11.35
N LEU A 430 10.81 -9.32 11.47
CA LEU A 430 10.08 -8.82 12.65
C LEU A 430 8.65 -9.34 12.68
N PHE A 431 7.89 -9.16 11.60
CA PHE A 431 6.49 -9.56 11.57
C PHE A 431 6.32 -11.07 11.78
N MET A 432 7.15 -11.87 11.10
CA MET A 432 7.13 -13.34 11.19
C MET A 432 7.64 -13.90 12.53
N LYS A 433 8.20 -13.08 13.43
CA LYS A 433 8.48 -13.49 14.81
C LYS A 433 7.26 -13.50 15.72
N ASN A 434 6.13 -12.98 15.28
CA ASN A 434 4.92 -12.96 16.09
C ASN A 434 4.28 -14.34 16.15
N VAL A 435 4.27 -14.97 17.33
CA VAL A 435 3.76 -16.34 17.53
C VAL A 435 2.28 -16.45 17.10
N CYS A 436 1.45 -15.46 17.39
CA CYS A 436 0.05 -15.51 16.97
C CYS A 436 -0.10 -15.46 15.44
N VAL A 437 0.79 -14.74 14.73
CA VAL A 437 0.78 -14.74 13.25
C VAL A 437 1.13 -16.14 12.73
N LEU A 438 2.14 -16.79 13.30
CA LEU A 438 2.51 -18.16 12.95
C LEU A 438 1.38 -19.14 13.23
N ASP A 439 0.73 -19.04 14.40
CA ASP A 439 -0.46 -19.86 14.74
C ASP A 439 -1.61 -19.63 13.75
N GLY A 440 -1.78 -18.40 13.26
CA GLY A 440 -2.77 -18.08 12.24
C GLY A 440 -2.45 -18.69 10.89
N LEU A 441 -1.18 -18.64 10.46
CA LEU A 441 -0.72 -19.29 9.23
C LEU A 441 -0.87 -20.80 9.31
N ASP A 442 -0.48 -21.44 10.44
CA ASP A 442 -0.69 -22.88 10.68
C ASP A 442 -2.19 -23.24 10.62
N LYS A 443 -3.08 -22.39 11.20
CA LYS A 443 -4.53 -22.59 11.15
C LYS A 443 -5.11 -22.54 9.72
N LEU A 444 -4.51 -21.73 8.86
CA LEU A 444 -4.90 -21.59 7.46
C LEU A 444 -4.21 -22.61 6.54
N ASP A 445 -3.39 -23.52 7.09
CA ASP A 445 -2.56 -24.50 6.37
C ASP A 445 -1.58 -23.85 5.38
N PHE A 446 -0.93 -22.77 5.80
CA PHE A 446 0.22 -22.23 5.06
C PHE A 446 1.49 -22.98 5.38
N ASP A 447 2.28 -23.26 4.34
CA ASP A 447 3.69 -23.64 4.47
C ASP A 447 4.57 -22.39 4.50
N TYR A 448 5.54 -22.33 5.42
CA TYR A 448 6.53 -21.23 5.54
C TYR A 448 7.79 -21.76 6.26
N VAL A 449 8.92 -21.03 6.14
CA VAL A 449 10.14 -21.39 6.88
C VAL A 449 9.95 -21.04 8.35
N LYS A 450 10.08 -22.06 9.22
CA LYS A 450 9.99 -21.91 10.70
C LYS A 450 11.35 -21.59 11.28
#